data_2acc4fdaa07853e62d51e23dfc8f1127
#
_entry.id   2acc4fdaa07853e62d51e23dfc8f1127
#
_cell.length_a   1.000
_cell.length_b   1.000
_cell.length_c   1.000
_cell.angle_alpha   90.00
_cell.angle_beta   90.00
_cell.angle_gamma   90.00
#
_symmetry.space_group_name_H-M   'P 1'
#
loop_
_entity.id
_entity.type
_entity.pdbx_description
1 polymer ?
#
loop_
_entity_poly.entity_id
_entity_poly.type
_entity_poly.pdbx_seq_one_letter_code
_entity_poly.pdbx_strand_id
1 'polypeptide(L)'
;MQSMEARYLTDESGERIGVVLDIAEYERLRRSAEEAARTERHPGIAFRGAEGSRRAWVAGTALDVWEIVAAYGEMGRERVLEESSISGDRLDAALAYYKAHPDEIDQKIEVNNRPPEYWRERYPNLNIQSIEY
;
A
#
# COMPACT_ATOMS: atom_id res chain seq x y z
N MET A 1 17.75 -2.14 -16.98
CA MET A 1 17.88 -1.98 -15.52
C MET A 1 18.89 -0.89 -15.23
N GLN A 2 18.46 0.15 -14.57
CA GLN A 2 19.38 1.23 -14.20
C GLN A 2 20.11 0.84 -12.92
N SER A 3 21.42 0.81 -13.00
CA SER A 3 22.25 0.70 -11.81
C SER A 3 22.29 2.06 -11.13
N MET A 4 22.08 2.08 -9.82
CA MET A 4 22.19 3.28 -9.01
C MET A 4 23.67 3.64 -8.89
N GLU A 5 24.07 4.80 -9.41
CA GLU A 5 25.42 5.30 -9.19
C GLU A 5 25.51 5.90 -7.80
N ALA A 6 26.22 5.22 -6.90
CA ALA A 6 26.48 5.74 -5.58
C ALA A 6 27.63 6.74 -5.61
N ARG A 7 27.39 7.93 -5.09
CA ARG A 7 28.44 8.94 -4.88
C ARG A 7 28.77 8.95 -3.40
N TYR A 8 30.05 8.95 -3.10
CA TYR A 8 30.51 8.87 -1.71
C TYR A 8 31.19 10.16 -1.28
N LEU A 9 30.95 10.52 -0.02
CA LEU A 9 31.77 11.50 0.68
C LEU A 9 32.91 10.74 1.33
N THR A 10 34.14 11.25 1.17
CA THR A 10 35.32 10.63 1.75
C THR A 10 36.01 11.62 2.69
N ASP A 11 36.70 11.11 3.70
CA ASP A 11 37.54 11.92 4.56
C ASP A 11 38.93 12.13 3.96
N GLU A 12 39.83 12.82 4.70
CA GLU A 12 41.18 13.12 4.24
C GLU A 12 42.02 11.88 3.97
N SER A 13 41.71 10.75 4.63
CA SER A 13 42.40 9.48 4.42
C SER A 13 41.82 8.66 3.28
N GLY A 14 40.77 9.13 2.63
CA GLY A 14 40.08 8.43 1.56
C GLY A 14 39.04 7.43 2.04
N GLU A 15 38.74 7.41 3.33
CA GLU A 15 37.70 6.55 3.88
C GLU A 15 36.31 7.10 3.56
N ARG A 16 35.39 6.23 3.16
CA ARG A 16 34.01 6.61 2.83
C ARG A 16 33.23 6.88 4.13
N ILE A 17 32.76 8.10 4.28
CA ILE A 17 32.04 8.54 5.48
C ILE A 17 30.58 8.89 5.22
N GLY A 18 30.15 8.92 3.98
CA GLY A 18 28.78 9.23 3.63
C GLY A 18 28.45 8.92 2.19
N VAL A 19 27.18 9.06 1.84
CA VAL A 19 26.66 8.82 0.52
C VAL A 19 25.87 10.05 0.07
N VAL A 20 26.02 10.44 -1.19
CA VAL A 20 25.20 11.51 -1.81
C VAL A 20 24.23 10.86 -2.77
N LEU A 21 22.95 11.13 -2.58
CA LEU A 21 21.86 10.63 -3.41
C LEU A 21 20.99 11.78 -3.89
N ASP A 22 20.35 11.62 -5.04
CA ASP A 22 19.25 12.49 -5.45
C ASP A 22 18.13 12.39 -4.42
N ILE A 23 17.36 13.47 -4.27
CA ILE A 23 16.21 13.45 -3.33
C ILE A 23 15.21 12.36 -3.71
N ALA A 24 14.98 12.12 -5.00
CA ALA A 24 14.07 11.08 -5.46
C ALA A 24 14.58 9.68 -5.08
N GLU A 25 15.88 9.42 -5.22
CA GLU A 25 16.50 8.16 -4.81
C GLU A 25 16.43 7.95 -3.31
N TYR A 26 16.70 9.01 -2.54
CA TYR A 26 16.61 8.97 -1.08
C TYR A 26 15.19 8.64 -0.63
N GLU A 27 14.18 9.30 -1.18
CA GLU A 27 12.79 9.06 -0.83
C GLU A 27 12.34 7.64 -1.18
N ARG A 28 12.82 7.11 -2.30
CA ARG A 28 12.55 5.74 -2.72
C ARG A 28 13.14 4.72 -1.76
N LEU A 29 14.40 4.90 -1.39
CA LEU A 29 15.08 4.02 -0.43
C LEU A 29 14.42 4.08 0.95
N ARG A 30 14.06 5.27 1.39
CA ARG A 30 13.37 5.46 2.66
C ARG A 30 12.03 4.74 2.67
N ARG A 31 11.27 4.87 1.60
CA ARG A 31 9.98 4.19 1.46
C ARG A 31 10.14 2.67 1.46
N SER A 32 11.11 2.16 0.71
CA SER A 32 11.40 0.71 0.69
C SER A 32 11.75 0.20 2.08
N ALA A 33 12.53 0.95 2.84
CA ALA A 33 12.91 0.59 4.22
C ALA A 33 11.69 0.60 5.15
N GLU A 34 10.81 1.58 5.03
CA GLU A 34 9.57 1.66 5.80
C GLU A 34 8.64 0.49 5.49
N GLU A 35 8.46 0.17 4.20
CA GLU A 35 7.62 -0.96 3.78
C GLU A 35 8.18 -2.29 4.28
N ALA A 36 9.49 -2.48 4.19
CA ALA A 36 10.14 -3.69 4.71
C ALA A 36 9.93 -3.84 6.22
N ALA A 37 10.04 -2.74 6.98
CA ALA A 37 9.81 -2.74 8.42
C ALA A 37 8.35 -3.08 8.75
N ARG A 38 7.40 -2.56 7.97
CA ARG A 38 5.98 -2.89 8.17
C ARG A 38 5.67 -4.34 7.85
N THR A 39 6.26 -4.88 6.78
CA THR A 39 6.10 -6.29 6.41
C THR A 39 6.65 -7.21 7.50
N GLU A 40 7.77 -6.82 8.12
CA GLU A 40 8.34 -7.58 9.23
C GLU A 40 7.42 -7.61 10.45
N ARG A 41 6.77 -6.48 10.77
CA ARG A 41 5.79 -6.40 11.87
C ARG A 41 4.46 -7.07 11.56
N HIS A 42 4.11 -7.14 10.28
CA HIS A 42 2.84 -7.69 9.81
C HIS A 42 3.09 -8.78 8.77
N PRO A 43 3.50 -9.99 9.18
CA PRO A 43 3.71 -11.09 8.25
C PRO A 43 2.44 -11.36 7.44
N GLY A 44 2.61 -11.54 6.14
CA GLY A 44 1.48 -11.72 5.22
C GLY A 44 0.99 -10.44 4.56
N ILE A 45 1.47 -9.27 5.02
CA ILE A 45 1.17 -7.99 4.39
C ILE A 45 2.39 -7.54 3.61
N ALA A 46 2.19 -7.19 2.34
CA ALA A 46 3.21 -6.63 1.48
C ALA A 46 2.69 -5.33 0.87
N PHE A 47 3.46 -4.71 0.00
CA PHE A 47 3.08 -3.44 -0.62
C PHE A 47 3.18 -3.57 -2.12
N ARG A 48 2.24 -2.95 -2.83
CA ARG A 48 2.22 -2.93 -4.30
C ARG A 48 1.71 -1.60 -4.82
N GLY A 49 1.88 -1.38 -6.11
CA GLY A 49 1.48 -0.16 -6.79
C GLY A 49 2.68 0.68 -7.21
N ALA A 50 2.44 1.63 -8.13
CA ALA A 50 3.45 2.56 -8.60
C ALA A 50 3.88 3.51 -7.49
N GLU A 51 5.00 4.19 -7.68
CA GLU A 51 5.44 5.26 -6.80
C GLU A 51 4.34 6.33 -6.68
N GLY A 52 4.09 6.79 -5.45
CA GLY A 52 3.00 7.72 -5.17
C GLY A 52 1.63 7.08 -5.02
N SER A 53 1.51 5.79 -5.36
CA SER A 53 0.26 5.02 -5.27
C SER A 53 0.48 3.68 -4.56
N ARG A 54 1.45 3.61 -3.68
CA ARG A 54 1.74 2.37 -2.93
C ARG A 54 0.61 2.04 -1.96
N ARG A 55 0.27 0.77 -1.87
CA ARG A 55 -0.82 0.33 -1.00
C ARG A 55 -0.53 -1.03 -0.38
N ALA A 56 -1.02 -1.23 0.83
CA ALA A 56 -0.91 -2.49 1.54
C ALA A 56 -1.78 -3.56 0.87
N TRP A 57 -1.20 -4.72 0.69
CA TRP A 57 -1.77 -5.85 -0.04
C TRP A 57 -1.64 -7.12 0.79
N VAL A 58 -2.66 -7.96 0.77
CA VAL A 58 -2.58 -9.27 1.41
C VAL A 58 -1.83 -10.20 0.46
N ALA A 59 -0.57 -10.49 0.80
CA ALA A 59 0.33 -11.23 -0.06
C ALA A 59 -0.25 -12.59 -0.45
N GLY A 60 -0.12 -12.94 -1.72
CA GLY A 60 -0.64 -14.19 -2.27
C GLY A 60 -2.11 -14.14 -2.68
N THR A 61 -2.77 -12.99 -2.53
CA THR A 61 -4.15 -12.80 -2.97
C THR A 61 -4.23 -11.68 -4.01
N ALA A 62 -5.41 -11.47 -4.57
CA ALA A 62 -5.67 -10.34 -5.46
C ALA A 62 -6.17 -9.10 -4.68
N LEU A 63 -6.27 -9.17 -3.35
CA LEU A 63 -6.98 -8.20 -2.53
C LEU A 63 -6.04 -7.32 -1.73
N ASP A 64 -6.29 -6.01 -1.78
CA ASP A 64 -5.66 -5.05 -0.89
C ASP A 64 -6.27 -5.15 0.51
N VAL A 65 -5.52 -4.70 1.50
CA VAL A 65 -5.99 -4.70 2.90
C VAL A 65 -7.31 -3.93 3.04
N TRP A 66 -7.42 -2.75 2.41
CA TRP A 66 -8.64 -1.94 2.51
C TRP A 66 -9.87 -2.66 1.97
N GLU A 67 -9.72 -3.48 0.93
CA GLU A 67 -10.84 -4.25 0.35
C GLU A 67 -11.37 -5.28 1.34
N ILE A 68 -10.47 -5.97 2.02
CA ILE A 68 -10.83 -6.97 3.02
C ILE A 68 -11.48 -6.32 4.25
N VAL A 69 -10.90 -5.20 4.72
CA VAL A 69 -11.45 -4.47 5.88
C VAL A 69 -12.84 -3.95 5.57
N ALA A 70 -13.07 -3.38 4.38
CA ALA A 70 -14.38 -2.90 3.97
C ALA A 70 -15.40 -4.04 3.91
N ALA A 71 -15.04 -5.17 3.31
CA ALA A 71 -15.91 -6.34 3.23
C ALA A 71 -16.23 -6.89 4.62
N TYR A 72 -15.24 -6.96 5.50
CA TYR A 72 -15.43 -7.39 6.88
C TYR A 72 -16.44 -6.49 7.63
N GLY A 73 -16.35 -5.19 7.43
CA GLY A 73 -17.28 -4.24 8.04
C GLY A 73 -18.71 -4.39 7.55
N GLU A 74 -18.88 -4.79 6.29
CA GLU A 74 -20.21 -4.96 5.69
C GLU A 74 -20.85 -6.30 6.00
N MET A 75 -20.07 -7.38 5.92
CA MET A 75 -20.66 -8.73 5.92
C MET A 75 -20.20 -9.64 7.06
N GLY A 76 -19.19 -9.24 7.82
CA GLY A 76 -18.66 -10.02 8.93
C GLY A 76 -17.72 -11.15 8.52
N ARG A 77 -17.14 -11.81 9.50
CA ARG A 77 -16.06 -12.77 9.30
C ARG A 77 -16.45 -13.98 8.44
N GLU A 78 -17.55 -14.62 8.77
CA GLU A 78 -17.96 -15.84 8.05
C GLU A 78 -18.15 -15.60 6.56
N ARG A 79 -18.85 -14.55 6.19
CA ARG A 79 -19.13 -14.23 4.81
C ARG A 79 -17.87 -13.79 4.06
N VAL A 80 -16.98 -13.05 4.70
CA VAL A 80 -15.70 -12.67 4.09
C VAL A 80 -14.88 -13.90 3.74
N LEU A 81 -14.76 -14.85 4.66
CA LEU A 81 -14.01 -16.08 4.41
C LEU A 81 -14.64 -16.92 3.30
N GLU A 82 -15.97 -16.95 3.25
CA GLU A 82 -16.71 -17.70 2.26
C GLU A 82 -16.61 -17.07 0.86
N GLU A 83 -16.86 -15.76 0.76
CA GLU A 83 -16.94 -15.06 -0.52
C GLU A 83 -15.58 -14.68 -1.11
N SER A 84 -14.60 -14.35 -0.29
CA SER A 84 -13.28 -13.94 -0.78
C SER A 84 -12.28 -15.09 -0.91
N SER A 85 -12.63 -16.25 -0.40
CA SER A 85 -11.78 -17.45 -0.45
C SER A 85 -10.40 -17.27 0.19
N ILE A 86 -10.26 -16.34 1.12
CA ILE A 86 -9.02 -16.16 1.88
C ILE A 86 -9.06 -17.00 3.16
N SER A 87 -7.87 -17.35 3.65
CA SER A 87 -7.78 -18.07 4.93
C SER A 87 -8.06 -17.15 6.11
N GLY A 88 -8.43 -17.74 7.25
CA GLY A 88 -8.61 -16.99 8.49
C GLY A 88 -7.35 -16.25 8.90
N ASP A 89 -6.18 -16.85 8.69
CA ASP A 89 -4.89 -16.22 9.01
C ASP A 89 -4.65 -14.96 8.18
N ARG A 90 -5.00 -14.99 6.90
CA ARG A 90 -4.88 -13.83 6.02
C ARG A 90 -5.84 -12.71 6.41
N LEU A 91 -7.07 -13.06 6.77
CA LEU A 91 -8.03 -12.09 7.29
C LEU A 91 -7.51 -11.46 8.58
N ASP A 92 -7.00 -12.27 9.50
CA ASP A 92 -6.44 -11.78 10.76
C ASP A 92 -5.24 -10.87 10.53
N ALA A 93 -4.39 -11.18 9.56
CA ALA A 93 -3.26 -10.32 9.18
C ALA A 93 -3.74 -8.96 8.68
N ALA A 94 -4.76 -8.93 7.84
CA ALA A 94 -5.35 -7.68 7.34
C ALA A 94 -5.95 -6.84 8.46
N LEU A 95 -6.69 -7.47 9.37
CA LEU A 95 -7.30 -6.78 10.51
C LEU A 95 -6.24 -6.26 11.49
N ALA A 96 -5.17 -6.99 11.71
CA ALA A 96 -4.06 -6.54 12.56
C ALA A 96 -3.35 -5.32 11.93
N TYR A 97 -3.15 -5.32 10.63
CA TYR A 97 -2.59 -4.17 9.92
C TYR A 97 -3.52 -2.95 10.05
N TYR A 98 -4.80 -3.14 9.86
CA TYR A 98 -5.80 -2.09 10.02
C TYR A 98 -5.75 -1.48 11.43
N LYS A 99 -5.67 -2.32 12.44
CA LYS A 99 -5.59 -1.86 13.83
C LYS A 99 -4.36 -0.97 14.09
N ALA A 100 -3.25 -1.29 13.43
CA ALA A 100 -2.00 -0.50 13.56
C ALA A 100 -2.01 0.76 12.69
N HIS A 101 -2.72 0.76 11.56
CA HIS A 101 -2.75 1.86 10.60
C HIS A 101 -4.19 2.20 10.17
N PRO A 102 -5.07 2.56 11.12
CA PRO A 102 -6.48 2.75 10.81
C PRO A 102 -6.75 3.91 9.85
N ASP A 103 -6.05 5.01 10.02
CA ASP A 103 -6.26 6.20 9.17
C ASP A 103 -5.91 5.94 7.72
N GLU A 104 -4.82 5.22 7.47
CA GLU A 104 -4.40 4.85 6.13
C GLU A 104 -5.48 4.03 5.40
N ILE A 105 -6.02 3.03 6.09
CA ILE A 105 -7.02 2.13 5.52
C ILE A 105 -8.38 2.81 5.40
N ASP A 106 -8.80 3.56 6.42
CA ASP A 106 -10.06 4.32 6.38
C ASP A 106 -10.07 5.31 5.23
N GLN A 107 -8.94 5.97 4.95
CA GLN A 107 -8.83 6.89 3.83
C GLN A 107 -8.98 6.17 2.49
N LYS A 108 -8.40 4.99 2.35
CA LYS A 108 -8.54 4.17 1.14
C LYS A 108 -10.00 3.76 0.92
N ILE A 109 -10.68 3.35 1.97
CA ILE A 109 -12.10 2.97 1.90
C ILE A 109 -12.94 4.18 1.50
N GLU A 110 -12.73 5.33 2.11
CA GLU A 110 -13.46 6.56 1.79
C GLU A 110 -13.28 6.97 0.34
N VAL A 111 -12.03 6.99 -0.14
CA VAL A 111 -11.72 7.39 -1.52
C VAL A 111 -12.40 6.46 -2.52
N ASN A 112 -12.41 5.16 -2.25
CA ASN A 112 -12.98 4.17 -3.17
C ASN A 112 -14.51 4.10 -3.10
N ASN A 113 -15.12 4.66 -2.08
CA ASN A 113 -16.58 4.73 -1.94
C ASN A 113 -17.18 6.03 -2.47
N ARG A 114 -16.37 6.95 -2.98
CA ARG A 114 -16.88 8.19 -3.54
C ARG A 114 -17.69 7.93 -4.81
N PRO A 115 -18.85 8.60 -4.99
CA PRO A 115 -19.71 8.35 -6.14
C PRO A 115 -19.06 8.85 -7.44
N PRO A 116 -19.51 8.34 -8.62
CA PRO A 116 -18.97 8.77 -9.90
C PRO A 116 -19.04 10.28 -10.14
N GLU A 117 -20.06 10.94 -9.61
CA GLU A 117 -20.24 12.40 -9.70
C GLU A 117 -19.06 13.18 -9.12
N TYR A 118 -18.50 12.69 -8.01
CA TYR A 118 -17.33 13.31 -7.38
C TYR A 118 -16.14 13.33 -8.36
N TRP A 119 -15.91 12.23 -9.06
CA TRP A 119 -14.81 12.12 -10.01
C TRP A 119 -15.04 12.93 -11.27
N ARG A 120 -16.27 13.00 -11.75
CA ARG A 120 -16.65 13.80 -12.93
C ARG A 120 -16.41 15.28 -12.70
N GLU A 121 -16.68 15.79 -11.51
CA GLU A 121 -16.43 17.19 -11.16
C GLU A 121 -14.94 17.51 -11.13
N ARG A 122 -14.13 16.61 -10.59
CA ARG A 122 -12.69 16.82 -10.48
C ARG A 122 -11.94 16.56 -11.78
N TYR A 123 -12.43 15.63 -12.57
CA TYR A 123 -11.79 15.18 -13.81
C TYR A 123 -12.81 15.08 -14.92
N PRO A 124 -13.27 16.22 -15.47
CA PRO A 124 -14.36 16.22 -16.46
C PRO A 124 -14.04 15.44 -17.74
N ASN A 125 -12.76 15.21 -18.02
CA ASN A 125 -12.32 14.50 -19.22
C ASN A 125 -12.24 12.98 -19.03
N LEU A 126 -12.46 12.47 -17.81
CA LEU A 126 -12.48 11.02 -17.56
C LEU A 126 -13.81 10.42 -18.00
N ASN A 127 -13.72 9.33 -18.73
CA ASN A 127 -14.88 8.55 -19.10
C ASN A 127 -15.17 7.52 -18.01
N ILE A 128 -16.05 7.89 -17.08
CA ILE A 128 -16.43 7.02 -15.97
C ILE A 128 -17.72 6.31 -16.31
N GLN A 129 -17.67 4.98 -16.38
CA GLN A 129 -18.84 4.14 -16.62
C GLN A 129 -19.35 3.57 -15.30
N SER A 130 -20.65 3.73 -15.06
CA SER A 130 -21.32 3.08 -13.95
C SER A 130 -21.63 1.63 -14.32
N ILE A 131 -21.14 0.70 -13.51
CA ILE A 131 -21.45 -0.72 -13.68
C ILE A 131 -22.52 -1.09 -12.65
N GLU A 132 -23.68 -1.51 -13.14
CA GLU A 132 -24.74 -2.04 -12.27
C GLU A 132 -24.57 -3.55 -12.16
N TYR A 133 -24.54 -4.04 -10.96
CA TYR A 133 -24.49 -5.48 -10.66
C TYR A 133 -25.86 -5.99 -10.29
#